data_b53602fcb45907cb24826065de6bbe30
#
_entry.id   b53602fcb45907cb24826065de6bbe30
#
_cell.length_a   1.000
_cell.length_b   1.000
_cell.length_c   1.000
_cell.angle_alpha   90.00
_cell.angle_beta   90.00
_cell.angle_gamma   90.00
#
_symmetry.space_group_name_H-M   'P 1'
#
loop_
_entity.id
_entity.type
_entity.pdbx_description
1 polymer ?
#
loop_
_entity_poly.entity_id
_entity_poly.type
_entity_poly.pdbx_seq_one_letter_code
_entity_poly.pdbx_strand_id
1 'polypeptide(L)'
;MLEIVVESGEGYVLCRPVGELDAYTVAQFREALIGLAEHQYVLIDLSEVPFMDSAGLGALIGGIRRARENDGDVAVACDRPALTRQLHTTGFDRIVPVCESVEEAAATFGEVD
;
A
#
# COMPACT_ATOMS: atom_id res chain seq x y z
N MET A 1 -0.16 -1.01 18.62
CA MET A 1 1.21 -1.16 18.12
C MET A 1 1.18 -1.69 16.70
N LEU A 2 2.06 -1.22 15.86
CA LEU A 2 2.08 -1.60 14.44
C LEU A 2 3.18 -2.62 14.17
N GLU A 3 2.83 -3.67 13.44
CA GLU A 3 3.80 -4.62 12.91
C GLU A 3 3.83 -4.50 11.40
N ILE A 4 4.98 -4.72 10.80
CA ILE A 4 5.10 -4.69 9.34
C ILE A 4 5.60 -6.05 8.88
N VAL A 5 4.82 -6.70 8.03
CA VAL A 5 5.19 -7.98 7.42
C VAL A 5 5.62 -7.71 5.98
N VAL A 6 6.79 -8.20 5.61
CA VAL A 6 7.29 -8.04 4.24
C VAL A 6 7.52 -9.43 3.66
N GLU A 7 6.95 -9.67 2.48
CA GLU A 7 7.07 -10.97 1.80
C GLU A 7 7.41 -10.72 0.33
N SER A 8 8.21 -11.62 -0.23
CA SER A 8 8.50 -11.56 -1.66
C SER A 8 7.44 -12.32 -2.44
N GLY A 9 6.89 -11.66 -3.45
CA GLY A 9 5.99 -12.31 -4.38
C GLY A 9 6.69 -12.50 -5.73
N GLU A 10 5.95 -12.96 -6.70
CA GLU A 10 6.48 -13.19 -8.03
C GLU A 10 6.41 -11.88 -8.82
N GLY A 11 7.55 -11.19 -8.88
CA GLY A 11 7.64 -9.91 -9.58
C GLY A 11 7.27 -8.71 -8.75
N TYR A 12 7.07 -8.89 -7.44
CA TYR A 12 6.74 -7.77 -6.56
C TYR A 12 7.17 -8.08 -5.13
N VAL A 13 7.19 -7.05 -4.28
CA VAL A 13 7.36 -7.24 -2.84
C VAL A 13 6.06 -6.82 -2.17
N LEU A 14 5.63 -7.58 -1.17
CA LEU A 14 4.39 -7.30 -0.45
C LEU A 14 4.75 -6.69 0.90
N CYS A 15 4.04 -5.62 1.26
CA CYS A 15 4.14 -4.96 2.56
C CYS A 15 2.77 -5.00 3.21
N ARG A 16 2.66 -5.71 4.33
CA ARG A 16 1.39 -5.84 5.06
C ARG A 16 1.55 -5.23 6.45
N PRO A 17 1.04 -4.02 6.66
CA PRO A 17 0.98 -3.50 8.03
C PRO A 17 -0.12 -4.21 8.81
N VAL A 18 0.16 -4.51 10.07
CA VAL A 18 -0.79 -5.16 10.99
C VAL A 18 -1.00 -4.21 12.15
N GLY A 19 -2.17 -3.57 12.19
CA GLY A 19 -2.50 -2.59 13.20
C GLY A 19 -2.98 -1.29 12.59
N GLU A 20 -3.26 -0.32 13.44
CA GLU A 20 -3.77 0.97 12.98
C GLU A 20 -2.67 1.80 12.33
N LEU A 21 -3.05 2.52 11.28
CA LEU A 21 -2.16 3.47 10.61
C LEU A 21 -2.62 4.88 10.97
N ASP A 22 -1.96 5.47 11.96
CA ASP A 22 -2.33 6.76 12.50
C ASP A 22 -1.07 7.61 12.77
N ALA A 23 -1.28 8.77 13.39
CA ALA A 23 -0.19 9.69 13.66
C ALA A 23 0.90 9.08 14.54
N TYR A 24 0.56 8.09 15.36
CA TYR A 24 1.53 7.46 16.26
C TYR A 24 2.36 6.37 15.58
N THR A 25 1.83 5.75 14.53
CA THR A 25 2.49 4.61 13.87
C THR A 25 3.03 4.95 12.49
N VAL A 26 2.65 6.12 11.95
CA VAL A 26 2.95 6.45 10.56
C VAL A 26 4.43 6.49 10.25
N ALA A 27 5.27 6.89 11.22
CA ALA A 27 6.71 6.95 10.99
C ALA A 27 7.28 5.56 10.70
N GLN A 28 6.80 4.55 11.42
CA GLN A 28 7.24 3.17 11.22
C GLN A 28 6.82 2.67 9.83
N PHE A 29 5.60 2.96 9.42
CA PHE A 29 5.10 2.57 8.12
C PHE A 29 5.87 3.27 7.00
N ARG A 30 6.14 4.58 7.18
CA ARG A 30 6.90 5.35 6.20
C ARG A 30 8.31 4.79 6.01
N GLU A 31 8.97 4.43 7.12
CA GLU A 31 10.31 3.86 7.03
C GLU A 31 10.30 2.52 6.29
N ALA A 32 9.27 1.71 6.52
CA ALA A 32 9.15 0.44 5.82
C ALA A 32 9.02 0.67 4.31
N LEU A 33 8.19 1.63 3.91
CA LEU A 33 8.00 1.93 2.49
C LEU A 33 9.27 2.50 1.85
N ILE A 34 10.00 3.34 2.59
CA ILE A 34 11.27 3.86 2.09
C ILE A 34 12.25 2.72 1.84
N GLY A 35 12.30 1.74 2.75
CA GLY A 35 13.16 0.59 2.59
C GLY A 35 12.80 -0.30 1.41
N LEU A 36 11.57 -0.20 0.91
CA LEU A 36 11.12 -0.99 -0.22
C LEU A 36 11.11 -0.22 -1.54
N ALA A 37 11.50 1.06 -1.51
CA ALA A 37 11.36 1.94 -2.68
C ALA A 37 12.23 1.51 -3.86
N GLU A 38 13.27 0.72 -3.64
CA GLU A 38 14.13 0.24 -4.73
C GLU A 38 13.51 -0.94 -5.48
N HIS A 39 12.49 -1.57 -4.91
CA HIS A 39 11.77 -2.64 -5.63
C HIS A 39 10.89 -2.00 -6.68
N GLN A 40 10.84 -2.60 -7.86
CA GLN A 40 10.07 -2.03 -8.96
C GLN A 40 8.58 -2.02 -8.67
N TYR A 41 8.05 -3.09 -8.08
CA TYR A 41 6.62 -3.18 -7.77
C TYR A 41 6.41 -3.50 -6.31
N VAL A 42 5.61 -2.66 -5.64
CA VAL A 42 5.29 -2.84 -4.23
C VAL A 42 3.78 -3.01 -4.10
N LEU A 43 3.37 -4.11 -3.47
CA LEU A 43 1.97 -4.38 -3.20
C LEU A 43 1.73 -4.14 -1.71
N ILE A 44 0.83 -3.20 -1.40
CA ILE A 44 0.50 -2.88 -0.02
C ILE A 44 -0.81 -3.56 0.33
N ASP A 45 -0.75 -4.46 1.31
CA ASP A 45 -1.92 -5.23 1.74
C ASP A 45 -2.46 -4.64 3.03
N LEU A 46 -3.63 -4.04 2.96
CA LEU A 46 -4.27 -3.38 4.09
C LEU A 46 -5.30 -4.25 4.80
N SER A 47 -5.33 -5.56 4.52
CA SER A 47 -6.34 -6.45 5.08
C SER A 47 -6.27 -6.55 6.61
N GLU A 48 -5.12 -6.24 7.22
CA GLU A 48 -4.95 -6.30 8.67
C GLU A 48 -4.90 -4.90 9.31
N VAL A 49 -5.38 -3.89 8.60
CA VAL A 49 -5.45 -2.52 9.10
C VAL A 49 -6.89 -2.19 9.43
N PRO A 50 -7.25 -2.10 10.72
CA PRO A 50 -8.65 -1.81 11.10
C PRO A 50 -9.01 -0.33 10.98
N PHE A 51 -8.01 0.56 10.95
CA PHE A 51 -8.25 1.99 10.94
C PHE A 51 -7.07 2.72 10.31
N MET A 52 -7.38 3.74 9.52
CA MET A 52 -6.36 4.58 8.91
C MET A 52 -6.86 6.02 8.93
N ASP A 53 -5.99 6.94 9.44
CA ASP A 53 -6.32 8.35 9.40
C ASP A 53 -5.57 9.04 8.26
N SER A 54 -5.63 10.38 8.21
CA SER A 54 -5.02 11.13 7.13
C SER A 54 -3.49 10.99 7.12
N ALA A 55 -2.86 10.76 8.28
CA ALA A 55 -1.42 10.55 8.33
C ALA A 55 -1.05 9.24 7.62
N GLY A 56 -1.82 8.17 7.85
CA GLY A 56 -1.61 6.90 7.16
C GLY A 56 -1.81 7.03 5.67
N LEU A 57 -2.87 7.73 5.27
CA LEU A 57 -3.14 7.97 3.84
C LEU A 57 -2.00 8.76 3.19
N GLY A 58 -1.49 9.79 3.90
CA GLY A 58 -0.35 10.56 3.39
C GLY A 58 0.88 9.72 3.19
N ALA A 59 1.14 8.76 4.10
CA ALA A 59 2.29 7.87 3.97
C ALA A 59 2.13 6.95 2.75
N LEU A 60 0.91 6.47 2.47
CA LEU A 60 0.64 5.69 1.27
C LEU A 60 0.96 6.49 0.01
N ILE A 61 0.47 7.73 -0.04
CA ILE A 61 0.71 8.60 -1.20
C ILE A 61 2.20 8.86 -1.38
N GLY A 62 2.92 9.10 -0.29
CA GLY A 62 4.37 9.29 -0.35
C GLY A 62 5.09 8.07 -0.87
N GLY A 63 4.63 6.86 -0.50
CA GLY A 63 5.21 5.62 -0.99
C GLY A 63 5.02 5.45 -2.49
N ILE A 64 3.84 5.83 -2.99
CA ILE A 64 3.57 5.77 -4.42
C ILE A 64 4.50 6.72 -5.18
N ARG A 65 4.65 7.94 -4.66
CA ARG A 65 5.51 8.92 -5.32
C ARG A 65 6.95 8.42 -5.42
N ARG A 66 7.48 7.86 -4.33
CA ARG A 66 8.84 7.34 -4.33
C ARG A 66 9.01 6.17 -5.30
N ALA A 67 8.02 5.27 -5.34
CA ALA A 67 8.08 4.14 -6.27
C ALA A 67 8.13 4.63 -7.71
N ARG A 68 7.30 5.61 -8.03
CA ARG A 68 7.24 6.14 -9.40
C ARG A 68 8.48 6.93 -9.78
N GLU A 69 9.11 7.59 -8.81
CA GLU A 69 10.38 8.27 -9.04
C GLU A 69 11.49 7.28 -9.37
N ASN A 70 11.33 6.03 -8.96
CA ASN A 70 12.31 4.96 -9.22
C ASN A 70 11.82 4.02 -10.33
N ASP A 71 10.94 4.51 -11.19
CA ASP A 71 10.40 3.76 -12.33
C ASP A 71 9.60 2.53 -11.92
N GLY A 72 9.05 2.54 -10.70
CA GLY A 72 8.22 1.47 -10.21
C GLY A 72 6.77 1.89 -10.06
N ASP A 73 5.99 1.06 -9.41
CA ASP A 73 4.59 1.38 -9.11
C ASP A 73 4.11 0.62 -7.90
N VAL A 74 2.89 0.96 -7.46
CA VAL A 74 2.28 0.40 -6.26
C VAL A 74 0.88 -0.07 -6.61
N ALA A 75 0.45 -1.16 -6.00
CA ALA A 75 -0.95 -1.58 -6.02
C ALA A 75 -1.36 -1.86 -4.58
N VAL A 76 -2.65 -1.73 -4.29
CA VAL A 76 -3.17 -1.89 -2.94
C VAL A 76 -4.21 -3.00 -2.93
N ALA A 77 -4.12 -3.89 -1.95
CA ALA A 77 -5.13 -4.89 -1.66
C ALA A 77 -5.85 -4.48 -0.38
N CYS A 78 -7.18 -4.39 -0.45
CA CYS A 78 -7.98 -4.00 0.71
C CYS A 78 -9.38 -4.57 0.58
N ASP A 79 -9.79 -5.37 1.56
CA ASP A 79 -11.12 -5.97 1.58
C ASP A 79 -11.97 -5.44 2.74
N ARG A 80 -11.54 -4.36 3.38
CA ARG A 80 -12.29 -3.76 4.49
C ARG A 80 -13.13 -2.60 3.97
N PRO A 81 -14.47 -2.70 4.06
CA PRO A 81 -15.36 -1.68 3.46
C PRO A 81 -15.08 -0.25 3.91
N ALA A 82 -14.77 -0.06 5.20
CA ALA A 82 -14.52 1.29 5.71
C ALA A 82 -13.28 1.91 5.06
N LEU A 83 -12.21 1.13 4.92
CA LEU A 83 -10.99 1.61 4.29
C LEU A 83 -11.18 1.79 2.79
N THR A 84 -11.86 0.85 2.15
CA THR A 84 -12.13 0.94 0.71
C THR A 84 -12.92 2.21 0.39
N ARG A 85 -13.92 2.51 1.23
CA ARG A 85 -14.69 3.73 1.06
C ARG A 85 -13.83 4.97 1.24
N GLN A 86 -12.95 4.96 2.23
CA GLN A 86 -12.03 6.09 2.47
C GLN A 86 -11.12 6.31 1.29
N LEU A 87 -10.56 5.24 0.74
CA LEU A 87 -9.69 5.33 -0.43
C LEU A 87 -10.44 5.84 -1.65
N HIS A 88 -11.69 5.44 -1.81
CA HIS A 88 -12.52 5.90 -2.91
C HIS A 88 -12.88 7.38 -2.75
N THR A 89 -13.34 7.75 -1.56
CA THR A 89 -13.81 9.12 -1.29
C THR A 89 -12.70 10.14 -1.46
N THR A 90 -11.47 9.78 -1.11
CA THR A 90 -10.32 10.69 -1.23
C THR A 90 -9.72 10.70 -2.63
N GLY A 91 -10.21 9.86 -3.53
CA GLY A 91 -9.66 9.77 -4.88
C GLY A 91 -8.40 8.94 -4.99
N PHE A 92 -8.01 8.27 -3.91
CA PHE A 92 -6.79 7.46 -3.91
C PHE A 92 -6.85 6.35 -4.96
N ASP A 93 -8.04 5.75 -5.15
CA ASP A 93 -8.20 4.65 -6.09
C ASP A 93 -8.11 5.09 -7.55
N ARG A 94 -7.99 6.39 -7.80
CA ARG A 94 -7.70 6.90 -9.14
C ARG A 94 -6.20 7.02 -9.38
N ILE A 95 -5.40 6.94 -8.32
CA ILE A 95 -3.94 7.07 -8.42
C ILE A 95 -3.31 5.71 -8.66
N VAL A 96 -3.77 4.69 -7.95
CA VAL A 96 -3.27 3.31 -8.09
C VAL A 96 -4.45 2.34 -8.00
N PRO A 97 -4.29 1.12 -8.52
CA PRO A 97 -5.32 0.09 -8.36
C PRO A 97 -5.54 -0.25 -6.90
N VAL A 98 -6.81 -0.33 -6.49
CA VAL A 98 -7.20 -0.82 -5.18
C VAL A 98 -8.10 -2.02 -5.43
N CYS A 99 -7.62 -3.20 -5.07
CA CYS A 99 -8.28 -4.46 -5.37
C CYS A 99 -8.67 -5.16 -4.07
N GLU A 100 -9.58 -6.13 -4.15
CA GLU A 100 -10.07 -6.80 -2.96
C GLU A 100 -9.14 -7.88 -2.45
N SER A 101 -8.23 -8.38 -3.29
CA SER A 101 -7.32 -9.44 -2.90
C SER A 101 -5.91 -9.15 -3.37
N VAL A 102 -4.96 -9.83 -2.73
CA VAL A 102 -3.55 -9.76 -3.14
C VAL A 102 -3.39 -10.27 -4.58
N GLU A 103 -4.09 -11.34 -4.93
CA GLU A 103 -3.99 -11.90 -6.28
C GLU A 103 -4.44 -10.90 -7.34
N GLU A 104 -5.55 -10.22 -7.10
CA GLU A 104 -6.03 -9.21 -8.03
C GLU A 104 -5.07 -8.03 -8.13
N ALA A 105 -4.57 -7.57 -6.99
CA ALA A 105 -3.64 -6.45 -6.97
C ALA A 105 -2.35 -6.80 -7.70
N ALA A 106 -1.81 -8.00 -7.46
CA ALA A 106 -0.58 -8.45 -8.12
C ALA A 106 -0.78 -8.54 -9.64
N ALA A 107 -1.97 -8.94 -10.07
CA ALA A 107 -2.25 -9.07 -11.50
C ALA A 107 -2.17 -7.72 -12.23
N THR A 108 -2.41 -6.61 -11.54
CA THR A 108 -2.32 -5.29 -12.18
C THR A 108 -0.91 -4.97 -12.64
N PHE A 109 0.10 -5.53 -12.00
CA PHE A 109 1.49 -5.31 -12.40
C PHE A 109 1.82 -5.99 -13.73
N GLY A 110 1.07 -7.03 -14.09
CA GLY A 110 1.29 -7.75 -15.34
C GLY A 110 0.47 -7.22 -16.51
N GLU A 111 -0.33 -6.18 -16.29
CA GLU A 111 -1.21 -5.63 -17.33
C GLU A 111 -0.55 -4.56 -18.18
N VAL A 112 0.72 -4.35 -18.01
CA VAL A 112 1.46 -3.33 -18.74
C VAL A 112 1.85 -3.88 -20.10
N ASP A 113 1.55 -3.14 -21.13
CA ASP A 113 1.93 -3.49 -22.50
C ASP A 113 2.92 -2.55 -23.04
#